data_95ebb36263179314893db3c4f5b40840
#
_entry.id   95ebb36263179314893db3c4f5b40840
#
_cell.length_a   1.000
_cell.length_b   1.000
_cell.length_c   1.000
_cell.angle_alpha   90.00
_cell.angle_beta   90.00
_cell.angle_gamma   90.00
#
_symmetry.space_group_name_H-M   'P 1'
#
loop_
_entity.id
_entity.type
_entity.pdbx_description
1 polymer ?
#
loop_
_entity_poly.entity_id
_entity_poly.type
_entity_poly.pdbx_seq_one_letter_code
_entity_poly.pdbx_strand_id
1 'polypeptide(L)'
;MAKSDLLLSLVRAGAAGDKTMLRSTVEALMADERAKSHHTLADRLQRALQAVSVTPPALTNAQPVQGNGRDTILELTPRVRFEDLVLTLPARAEGKQLVEEHVRAGVLRAHGYEPRHKVLLSGPPGNGKTSYAEAVAEALALPFFVVRYDALIGSYLGETNTRLRKLFDYVRTQPCVLFFDEFDSIGKERGDTHETGEIKRVVSFLLMQIDQLPSYVLTIAATNHAELLDRAVWRRFQLRLAFPAPQKNEIAAFLRKIIESWLEKPKISAVTLADRLGAMSYAETRDFCQNVRRRHILGLGEIDIDFVIKTELDLWVTRVKPEVTNADRSEQTTSSAKRQRTTTKNIRTPKNPTKA
;
A
#
# COMPACT_ATOMS: atom_id res chain seq x y z
N MET A 1 5.69 46.07 22.65
CA MET A 1 6.72 45.72 21.67
C MET A 1 6.40 46.47 20.38
N ALA A 2 7.39 46.99 19.68
CA ALA A 2 7.11 47.63 18.40
C ALA A 2 6.69 46.58 17.35
N LYS A 3 5.76 46.92 16.45
CA LYS A 3 5.26 46.02 15.40
C LYS A 3 6.38 45.39 14.54
N SER A 4 7.48 46.15 14.36
CA SER A 4 8.70 45.68 13.68
C SER A 4 9.38 44.53 14.42
N ASP A 5 9.40 44.51 15.76
CA ASP A 5 10.05 43.47 16.54
C ASP A 5 9.28 42.15 16.48
N LEU A 6 7.93 42.21 16.46
CA LEU A 6 7.07 41.04 16.28
C LEU A 6 7.20 40.44 14.87
N LEU A 7 7.32 41.29 13.84
CA LEU A 7 7.55 40.83 12.47
C LEU A 7 8.93 40.17 12.30
N LEU A 8 9.98 40.75 12.90
CA LEU A 8 11.31 40.17 12.90
C LEU A 8 11.37 38.81 13.61
N SER A 9 10.67 38.73 14.78
CA SER A 9 10.55 37.48 15.53
C SER A 9 9.79 36.43 14.75
N LEU A 10 8.74 36.81 14.00
CA LEU A 10 7.97 35.92 13.11
C LEU A 10 8.85 35.33 11.99
N VAL A 11 9.65 36.20 11.33
CA VAL A 11 10.58 35.77 10.27
C VAL A 11 11.65 34.82 10.81
N ARG A 12 12.23 35.14 11.98
CA ARG A 12 13.24 34.29 12.64
C ARG A 12 12.65 32.93 13.05
N ALA A 13 11.48 32.92 13.65
CA ALA A 13 10.80 31.67 14.04
C ALA A 13 10.44 30.83 12.81
N GLY A 14 10.00 31.46 11.71
CA GLY A 14 9.72 30.79 10.43
C GLY A 14 10.99 30.22 9.80
N ALA A 15 12.10 30.97 9.77
CA ALA A 15 13.37 30.52 9.21
C ALA A 15 14.02 29.41 10.05
N ALA A 16 13.84 29.44 11.38
CA ALA A 16 14.34 28.41 12.30
C ALA A 16 13.43 27.15 12.35
N GLY A 17 12.26 27.18 11.73
CA GLY A 17 11.28 26.09 11.82
C GLY A 17 10.68 25.89 13.21
N ASP A 18 10.83 26.86 14.13
CA ASP A 18 10.32 26.79 15.49
C ASP A 18 8.81 27.11 15.51
N LYS A 19 8.00 26.06 15.48
CA LYS A 19 6.54 26.15 15.46
C LYS A 19 5.97 26.76 16.74
N THR A 20 6.63 26.55 17.89
CA THR A 20 6.17 27.06 19.18
C THR A 20 6.36 28.57 19.28
N MET A 21 7.54 29.04 18.89
CA MET A 21 7.87 30.44 18.82
C MET A 21 7.06 31.17 17.73
N LEU A 22 6.84 30.53 16.58
CA LEU A 22 5.99 31.05 15.51
C LEU A 22 4.57 31.30 16.01
N ARG A 23 3.98 30.29 16.68
CA ARG A 23 2.61 30.36 17.22
C ARG A 23 2.47 31.48 18.26
N SER A 24 3.36 31.51 19.23
CA SER A 24 3.31 32.56 20.29
C SER A 24 3.50 33.96 19.72
N THR A 25 4.35 34.13 18.69
CA THR A 25 4.57 35.41 18.02
C THR A 25 3.34 35.85 17.21
N VAL A 26 2.64 34.91 16.53
CA VAL A 26 1.39 35.18 15.80
C VAL A 26 0.27 35.56 16.80
N GLU A 27 0.15 34.86 17.94
CA GLU A 27 -0.82 35.15 18.98
C GLU A 27 -0.59 36.54 19.58
N ALA A 28 0.67 36.95 19.82
CA ALA A 28 1.02 38.28 20.27
C ALA A 28 0.67 39.35 19.21
N LEU A 29 0.92 39.08 17.92
CA LEU A 29 0.56 39.99 16.82
C LEU A 29 -0.96 40.15 16.71
N MET A 30 -1.72 39.07 16.87
CA MET A 30 -3.20 39.12 16.89
C MET A 30 -3.74 39.97 18.05
N ALA A 31 -3.12 39.85 19.20
CA ALA A 31 -3.50 40.66 20.38
C ALA A 31 -3.22 42.15 20.13
N ASP A 32 -2.07 42.50 19.58
CA ASP A 32 -1.70 43.89 19.22
C ASP A 32 -2.64 44.49 18.14
N GLU A 33 -2.98 43.70 17.10
CA GLU A 33 -3.91 44.16 16.05
C GLU A 33 -5.37 44.28 16.55
N ARG A 34 -5.81 43.46 17.52
CA ARG A 34 -7.11 43.60 18.18
C ARG A 34 -7.14 44.85 19.05
N ALA A 35 -6.07 45.16 19.77
CA ALA A 35 -5.96 46.39 20.57
C ALA A 35 -6.02 47.66 19.72
N LYS A 36 -5.61 47.56 18.43
CA LYS A 36 -5.69 48.64 17.43
C LYS A 36 -6.99 48.66 16.63
N SER A 37 -7.99 47.89 17.04
CA SER A 37 -9.30 47.72 16.34
C SER A 37 -9.23 47.18 14.93
N HIS A 38 -8.12 46.52 14.56
CA HIS A 38 -7.95 45.87 13.26
C HIS A 38 -8.47 44.41 13.27
N HIS A 39 -9.74 44.20 13.57
CA HIS A 39 -10.36 42.89 13.77
C HIS A 39 -10.24 41.99 12.53
N THR A 40 -10.36 42.57 11.32
CA THR A 40 -10.26 41.80 10.07
C THR A 40 -8.89 41.15 9.85
N LEU A 41 -7.80 41.80 10.24
CA LEU A 41 -6.45 41.25 10.15
C LEU A 41 -6.22 40.21 11.25
N ALA A 42 -6.68 40.43 12.46
CA ALA A 42 -6.59 39.46 13.56
C ALA A 42 -7.33 38.17 13.21
N ASP A 43 -8.52 38.23 12.60
CA ASP A 43 -9.29 37.05 12.17
C ASP A 43 -8.65 36.31 11.01
N ARG A 44 -7.98 37.03 10.09
CA ARG A 44 -7.20 36.39 9.00
C ARG A 44 -5.99 35.65 9.54
N LEU A 45 -5.25 36.23 10.50
CA LEU A 45 -4.13 35.59 11.18
C LEU A 45 -4.59 34.35 11.96
N GLN A 46 -5.74 34.45 12.65
CA GLN A 46 -6.31 33.29 13.36
C GLN A 46 -6.66 32.16 12.44
N ARG A 47 -7.31 32.41 11.30
CA ARG A 47 -7.61 31.38 10.29
C ARG A 47 -6.34 30.79 9.68
N ALA A 48 -5.32 31.59 9.40
CA ALA A 48 -4.04 31.11 8.91
C ALA A 48 -3.35 30.20 9.94
N LEU A 49 -3.39 30.56 11.22
CA LEU A 49 -2.83 29.74 12.29
C LEU A 49 -3.56 28.40 12.45
N GLN A 50 -4.89 28.40 12.31
CA GLN A 50 -5.70 27.19 12.32
C GLN A 50 -5.44 26.31 11.08
N ALA A 51 -5.26 26.90 9.90
CA ALA A 51 -4.92 26.18 8.67
C ALA A 51 -3.54 25.50 8.76
N VAL A 52 -2.58 26.13 9.43
CA VAL A 52 -1.24 25.53 9.67
C VAL A 52 -1.30 24.38 10.69
N SER A 53 -2.31 24.35 11.55
CA SER A 53 -2.54 23.24 12.49
C SER A 53 -3.06 21.96 11.80
N VAL A 54 -3.45 22.03 10.54
CA VAL A 54 -3.93 20.89 9.73
C VAL A 54 -2.81 20.26 8.87
N THR A 55 -1.59 20.75 8.98
CA THR A 55 -0.46 20.05 8.35
C THR A 55 -0.15 18.79 9.15
N PRO A 56 -0.16 17.58 8.53
CA PRO A 56 0.16 16.37 9.27
C PRO A 56 1.57 16.49 9.85
N PRO A 57 1.79 16.04 11.08
CA PRO A 57 3.11 16.07 11.67
C PRO A 57 4.06 15.27 10.79
N ALA A 58 5.10 15.92 10.25
CA ALA A 58 6.28 15.24 9.82
C ALA A 58 6.72 14.34 10.99
N LEU A 59 7.09 13.09 10.69
CA LEU A 59 7.61 12.09 11.60
C LEU A 59 8.74 12.67 12.46
N THR A 60 8.42 13.25 13.61
CA THR A 60 9.38 13.69 14.61
C THR A 60 8.84 13.33 15.98
N ASN A 61 9.46 12.27 16.55
CA ASN A 61 9.55 11.96 17.99
C ASN A 61 8.24 12.03 18.79
N ALA A 62 7.29 11.13 18.50
CA ALA A 62 6.40 10.66 19.54
C ALA A 62 7.23 9.74 20.46
N GLN A 63 7.48 10.18 21.69
CA GLN A 63 7.98 9.26 22.71
C GLN A 63 7.01 8.10 22.82
N PRO A 64 7.49 6.85 22.85
CA PRO A 64 6.61 5.69 22.97
C PRO A 64 5.93 5.73 24.33
N VAL A 65 4.63 5.92 24.33
CA VAL A 65 3.80 5.62 25.48
C VAL A 65 3.81 4.09 25.62
N GLN A 66 4.68 3.60 26.48
CA GLN A 66 4.83 2.17 26.73
C GLN A 66 3.50 1.57 27.17
N GLY A 67 2.95 0.64 26.38
CA GLY A 67 2.05 -0.35 26.92
C GLY A 67 0.76 -0.70 26.19
N ASN A 68 0.28 0.00 25.16
CA ASN A 68 -1.11 -0.17 24.70
C ASN A 68 -1.30 -0.74 23.28
N GLY A 69 -0.40 -1.55 22.75
CA GLY A 69 -0.59 -2.14 21.42
C GLY A 69 -0.46 -1.16 20.24
N ARG A 70 -0.42 0.16 20.48
CA ARG A 70 -0.22 1.19 19.45
C ARG A 70 1.11 1.11 18.74
N ASP A 71 2.15 0.64 19.42
CA ASP A 71 3.49 0.51 18.86
C ASP A 71 3.56 -0.52 17.71
N THR A 72 2.60 -1.45 17.67
CA THR A 72 2.51 -2.52 16.67
C THR A 72 1.69 -2.14 15.44
N ILE A 73 1.13 -0.94 15.40
CA ILE A 73 0.36 -0.41 14.28
C ILE A 73 0.89 0.96 13.85
N LEU A 74 0.72 1.24 12.56
CA LEU A 74 0.87 2.56 11.98
C LEU A 74 -0.51 3.08 11.63
N GLU A 75 -0.93 4.16 12.28
CA GLU A 75 -2.18 4.83 11.96
C GLU A 75 -1.96 5.78 10.79
N LEU A 76 -2.66 5.56 9.68
CA LEU A 76 -2.61 6.39 8.49
C LEU A 76 -3.96 7.08 8.28
N THR A 77 -3.92 8.33 7.87
CA THR A 77 -5.12 9.03 7.39
C THR A 77 -5.37 8.61 5.95
N PRO A 78 -6.49 7.90 5.64
CA PRO A 78 -6.77 7.46 4.29
C PRO A 78 -7.05 8.66 3.37
N ARG A 79 -6.46 8.65 2.17
CA ARG A 79 -6.58 9.73 1.17
C ARG A 79 -6.96 9.22 -0.22
N VAL A 80 -6.74 7.94 -0.47
CA VAL A 80 -7.03 7.30 -1.76
C VAL A 80 -8.52 7.01 -1.84
N ARG A 81 -9.16 7.38 -2.95
CA ARG A 81 -10.58 7.12 -3.21
C ARG A 81 -10.74 6.01 -4.25
N PHE A 82 -11.90 5.35 -4.25
CA PHE A 82 -12.21 4.35 -5.27
C PHE A 82 -12.18 4.90 -6.70
N GLU A 83 -12.50 6.18 -6.87
CA GLU A 83 -12.46 6.88 -8.15
C GLU A 83 -11.04 7.05 -8.67
N ASP A 84 -10.05 7.12 -7.78
CA ASP A 84 -8.64 7.27 -8.14
C ASP A 84 -8.04 5.95 -8.65
N LEU A 85 -8.67 4.82 -8.33
CA LEU A 85 -8.18 3.50 -8.67
C LEU A 85 -8.68 3.02 -10.03
N VAL A 86 -7.83 2.33 -10.77
CA VAL A 86 -8.22 1.51 -11.91
C VAL A 86 -8.39 0.08 -11.39
N LEU A 87 -9.63 -0.36 -11.30
CA LEU A 87 -10.01 -1.65 -10.73
C LEU A 87 -10.73 -2.49 -11.77
N THR A 88 -10.57 -3.80 -11.68
CA THR A 88 -11.41 -4.76 -12.40
C THR A 88 -12.88 -4.58 -11.99
N LEU A 89 -13.81 -4.92 -12.88
CA LEU A 89 -15.24 -4.82 -12.57
C LEU A 89 -15.64 -5.58 -11.29
N PRO A 90 -15.19 -6.83 -11.07
CA PRO A 90 -15.48 -7.54 -9.82
C PRO A 90 -14.93 -6.83 -8.57
N ALA A 91 -13.66 -6.39 -8.60
CA ALA A 91 -13.07 -5.72 -7.45
C ALA A 91 -13.79 -4.41 -7.10
N ARG A 92 -14.23 -3.67 -8.12
CA ARG A 92 -15.02 -2.43 -7.94
C ARG A 92 -16.40 -2.72 -7.37
N ALA A 93 -17.10 -3.72 -7.90
CA ALA A 93 -18.45 -4.09 -7.46
C ALA A 93 -18.44 -4.58 -6.01
N GLU A 94 -17.52 -5.51 -5.67
CA GLU A 94 -17.38 -6.04 -4.32
C GLU A 94 -16.95 -4.97 -3.31
N GLY A 95 -16.09 -4.03 -3.70
CA GLY A 95 -15.71 -2.91 -2.84
C GLY A 95 -16.90 -2.00 -2.50
N LYS A 96 -17.72 -1.66 -3.49
CA LYS A 96 -18.94 -0.87 -3.27
C LYS A 96 -19.93 -1.63 -2.38
N GLN A 97 -20.13 -2.91 -2.61
CA GLN A 97 -21.01 -3.74 -1.80
C GLN A 97 -20.49 -3.85 -0.36
N LEU A 98 -19.19 -4.05 -0.16
CA LEU A 98 -18.58 -4.08 1.17
C LEU A 98 -18.82 -2.78 1.94
N VAL A 99 -18.63 -1.63 1.30
CA VAL A 99 -18.92 -0.33 1.89
C VAL A 99 -20.40 -0.20 2.24
N GLU A 100 -21.30 -0.59 1.33
CA GLU A 100 -22.74 -0.55 1.56
C GLU A 100 -23.16 -1.43 2.75
N GLU A 101 -22.61 -2.64 2.88
CA GLU A 101 -22.86 -3.54 4.01
C GLU A 101 -22.51 -2.90 5.36
N HIS A 102 -21.35 -2.19 5.42
CA HIS A 102 -20.92 -1.52 6.64
C HIS A 102 -21.76 -0.27 6.94
N VAL A 103 -22.08 0.54 5.95
CA VAL A 103 -22.93 1.74 6.11
C VAL A 103 -24.33 1.32 6.56
N ARG A 104 -24.86 0.20 6.04
CA ARG A 104 -26.19 -0.32 6.35
C ARG A 104 -26.17 -1.52 7.32
N ALA A 105 -25.13 -1.62 8.15
CA ALA A 105 -24.97 -2.75 9.08
C ALA A 105 -26.19 -2.98 9.99
N GLY A 106 -26.88 -1.90 10.39
CA GLY A 106 -28.11 -2.00 11.18
C GLY A 106 -29.23 -2.74 10.46
N VAL A 107 -29.38 -2.56 9.15
CA VAL A 107 -30.39 -3.28 8.34
C VAL A 107 -30.04 -4.77 8.27
N LEU A 108 -28.77 -5.10 8.04
CA LEU A 108 -28.32 -6.49 8.00
C LEU A 108 -28.59 -7.19 9.32
N ARG A 109 -28.26 -6.55 10.45
CA ARG A 109 -28.47 -7.10 11.80
C ARG A 109 -29.95 -7.32 12.12
N ALA A 110 -30.82 -6.42 11.65
CA ALA A 110 -32.26 -6.59 11.81
C ALA A 110 -32.81 -7.87 11.13
N HIS A 111 -32.08 -8.37 10.11
CA HIS A 111 -32.37 -9.62 9.40
C HIS A 111 -31.50 -10.81 9.84
N GLY A 112 -30.72 -10.66 10.93
CA GLY A 112 -29.89 -11.74 11.48
C GLY A 112 -28.53 -11.92 10.76
N TYR A 113 -28.11 -10.95 9.95
CA TYR A 113 -26.82 -10.99 9.26
C TYR A 113 -25.84 -9.94 9.80
N GLU A 114 -24.55 -10.28 9.77
CA GLU A 114 -23.47 -9.33 10.04
C GLU A 114 -22.81 -8.90 8.72
N PRO A 115 -22.33 -7.65 8.61
CA PRO A 115 -21.56 -7.23 7.45
C PRO A 115 -20.27 -8.05 7.33
N ARG A 116 -19.86 -8.33 6.10
CA ARG A 116 -18.56 -8.98 5.84
C ARG A 116 -17.43 -8.09 6.33
N HIS A 117 -16.54 -8.63 7.14
CA HIS A 117 -15.49 -7.86 7.78
C HIS A 117 -14.11 -8.53 7.72
N LYS A 118 -13.98 -9.63 6.96
CA LYS A 118 -12.71 -10.34 6.73
C LYS A 118 -12.47 -10.45 5.22
N VAL A 119 -11.50 -9.69 4.71
CA VAL A 119 -11.18 -9.57 3.27
C VAL A 119 -9.75 -10.00 3.02
N LEU A 120 -9.54 -10.82 2.00
CA LEU A 120 -8.22 -11.21 1.52
C LEU A 120 -8.01 -10.66 0.11
N LEU A 121 -6.92 -9.91 -0.07
CA LEU A 121 -6.48 -9.38 -1.35
C LEU A 121 -5.27 -10.19 -1.82
N SER A 122 -5.32 -10.75 -3.01
CA SER A 122 -4.23 -11.58 -3.55
C SER A 122 -3.80 -11.12 -4.95
N GLY A 123 -2.52 -11.24 -5.25
CA GLY A 123 -1.98 -10.93 -6.58
C GLY A 123 -0.58 -10.33 -6.54
N PRO A 124 0.06 -10.15 -7.69
CA PRO A 124 1.43 -9.67 -7.78
C PRO A 124 1.64 -8.31 -7.10
N PRO A 125 2.88 -7.97 -6.69
CA PRO A 125 3.18 -6.69 -6.07
C PRO A 125 2.94 -5.52 -7.03
N GLY A 126 2.70 -4.33 -6.47
CA GLY A 126 2.50 -3.11 -7.26
C GLY A 126 1.14 -2.96 -7.94
N ASN A 127 0.18 -3.86 -7.72
CA ASN A 127 -1.14 -3.87 -8.38
C ASN A 127 -2.28 -3.26 -7.54
N GLY A 128 -1.95 -2.45 -6.53
CA GLY A 128 -2.92 -1.59 -5.86
C GLY A 128 -3.68 -2.22 -4.69
N LYS A 129 -3.24 -3.36 -4.11
CA LYS A 129 -3.87 -4.00 -2.95
C LYS A 129 -3.95 -3.06 -1.73
N THR A 130 -2.83 -2.45 -1.36
CA THR A 130 -2.76 -1.48 -0.26
C THR A 130 -3.61 -0.25 -0.53
N SER A 131 -3.57 0.28 -1.77
CA SER A 131 -4.41 1.42 -2.17
C SER A 131 -5.90 1.09 -2.13
N TYR A 132 -6.27 -0.15 -2.44
CA TYR A 132 -7.67 -0.61 -2.32
C TYR A 132 -8.13 -0.65 -0.87
N ALA A 133 -7.30 -1.18 0.04
CA ALA A 133 -7.62 -1.20 1.47
C ALA A 133 -7.77 0.22 2.04
N GLU A 134 -6.89 1.14 1.61
CA GLU A 134 -6.98 2.56 1.96
C GLU A 134 -8.26 3.21 1.44
N ALA A 135 -8.66 2.91 0.17
CA ALA A 135 -9.88 3.43 -0.43
C ALA A 135 -11.15 2.92 0.28
N VAL A 136 -11.14 1.68 0.78
CA VAL A 136 -12.23 1.17 1.62
C VAL A 136 -12.31 1.94 2.93
N ALA A 137 -11.17 2.21 3.57
CA ALA A 137 -11.13 2.98 4.82
C ALA A 137 -11.60 4.42 4.63
N GLU A 138 -11.21 5.07 3.53
CA GLU A 138 -11.68 6.42 3.17
C GLU A 138 -13.19 6.45 2.97
N ALA A 139 -13.73 5.51 2.17
CA ALA A 139 -15.15 5.43 1.86
C ALA A 139 -16.03 5.16 3.09
N LEU A 140 -15.48 4.49 4.11
CA LEU A 140 -16.14 4.23 5.39
C LEU A 140 -15.88 5.34 6.43
N ALA A 141 -15.00 6.29 6.14
CA ALA A 141 -14.52 7.32 7.07
C ALA A 141 -13.96 6.71 8.37
N LEU A 142 -13.27 5.56 8.28
CA LEU A 142 -12.68 4.84 9.40
C LEU A 142 -11.17 5.06 9.49
N PRO A 143 -10.58 5.03 10.71
CA PRO A 143 -9.14 4.96 10.89
C PRO A 143 -8.54 3.76 10.13
N PHE A 144 -7.41 3.98 9.48
CA PHE A 144 -6.68 2.95 8.73
C PHE A 144 -5.43 2.54 9.49
N PHE A 145 -5.43 1.35 10.08
CA PHE A 145 -4.36 0.80 10.88
C PHE A 145 -3.58 -0.24 10.08
N VAL A 146 -2.33 0.05 9.79
CA VAL A 146 -1.40 -0.87 9.13
C VAL A 146 -0.58 -1.60 10.19
N VAL A 147 -0.61 -2.92 10.17
CA VAL A 147 0.13 -3.76 11.10
C VAL A 147 1.62 -3.72 10.80
N ARG A 148 2.42 -3.51 11.83
CA ARG A 148 3.89 -3.49 11.76
C ARG A 148 4.46 -4.81 12.26
N TYR A 149 4.92 -5.65 11.35
CA TYR A 149 5.49 -6.96 11.70
C TYR A 149 6.81 -6.84 12.44
N ASP A 150 7.64 -5.83 12.11
CA ASP A 150 8.89 -5.54 12.81
C ASP A 150 8.69 -5.28 14.32
N ALA A 151 7.56 -4.67 14.67
CA ALA A 151 7.18 -4.41 16.05
C ALA A 151 6.43 -5.58 16.71
N LEU A 152 5.81 -6.47 15.90
CA LEU A 152 5.08 -7.65 16.40
C LEU A 152 5.99 -8.82 16.72
N ILE A 153 6.93 -9.13 15.82
CA ILE A 153 7.83 -10.26 15.96
C ILE A 153 8.87 -9.91 17.01
N GLY A 154 8.83 -10.58 18.15
CA GLY A 154 9.83 -10.48 19.20
C GLY A 154 10.87 -11.60 19.07
N SER A 155 12.00 -11.46 19.80
CA SER A 155 13.03 -12.48 19.86
C SER A 155 12.56 -13.80 20.48
N TYR A 156 11.46 -13.75 21.25
CA TYR A 156 10.85 -14.91 21.90
C TYR A 156 9.37 -15.03 21.53
N LEU A 157 8.90 -16.25 21.29
CA LEU A 157 7.53 -16.58 20.91
C LEU A 157 6.48 -16.00 21.89
N GLY A 158 6.75 -16.05 23.20
CA GLY A 158 5.86 -15.52 24.24
C GLY A 158 5.63 -14.01 24.11
N GLU A 159 6.64 -13.27 23.66
CA GLU A 159 6.52 -11.83 23.41
C GLU A 159 5.62 -11.54 22.21
N THR A 160 5.79 -12.27 21.12
CA THR A 160 4.98 -12.14 19.90
C THR A 160 3.48 -12.33 20.21
N ASN A 161 3.13 -13.39 20.95
CA ASN A 161 1.74 -13.63 21.35
C ASN A 161 1.19 -12.54 22.27
N THR A 162 2.02 -12.01 23.17
CA THR A 162 1.63 -10.92 24.06
C THR A 162 1.42 -9.62 23.28
N ARG A 163 2.28 -9.31 22.32
CA ARG A 163 2.15 -8.12 21.44
C ARG A 163 0.93 -8.24 20.55
N LEU A 164 0.68 -9.41 19.94
CA LEU A 164 -0.53 -9.68 19.17
C LEU A 164 -1.78 -9.47 20.01
N ARG A 165 -1.83 -10.01 21.25
CA ARG A 165 -2.97 -9.80 22.14
C ARG A 165 -3.22 -8.33 22.39
N LYS A 166 -2.20 -7.56 22.74
CA LYS A 166 -2.30 -6.09 22.94
C LYS A 166 -2.79 -5.36 21.69
N LEU A 167 -2.32 -5.74 20.51
CA LEU A 167 -2.80 -5.21 19.24
C LEU A 167 -4.32 -5.43 19.09
N PHE A 168 -4.76 -6.67 19.25
CA PHE A 168 -6.18 -7.02 19.07
C PHE A 168 -7.07 -6.41 20.15
N ASP A 169 -6.60 -6.33 21.39
CA ASP A 169 -7.32 -5.64 22.45
C ASP A 169 -7.50 -4.15 22.15
N TYR A 170 -6.48 -3.50 21.56
CA TYR A 170 -6.57 -2.11 21.14
C TYR A 170 -7.56 -1.91 19.99
N VAL A 171 -7.48 -2.71 18.92
CA VAL A 171 -8.36 -2.52 17.75
C VAL A 171 -9.83 -2.85 18.04
N ARG A 172 -10.11 -3.68 19.06
CA ARG A 172 -11.49 -3.96 19.53
C ARG A 172 -12.16 -2.77 20.20
N THR A 173 -11.41 -1.73 20.58
CA THR A 173 -11.98 -0.57 21.29
C THR A 173 -12.73 0.39 20.38
N GLN A 174 -12.54 0.31 19.05
CA GLN A 174 -13.09 1.28 18.10
C GLN A 174 -13.32 0.68 16.72
N PRO A 175 -14.29 1.19 15.95
CA PRO A 175 -14.41 0.86 14.53
C PRO A 175 -13.15 1.32 13.78
N CYS A 176 -12.57 0.42 12.96
CA CYS A 176 -11.37 0.70 12.17
C CYS A 176 -11.22 -0.28 11.02
N VAL A 177 -10.35 0.06 10.08
CA VAL A 177 -9.83 -0.89 9.09
C VAL A 177 -8.45 -1.34 9.56
N LEU A 178 -8.32 -2.64 9.85
CA LEU A 178 -7.05 -3.26 10.24
C LEU A 178 -6.45 -3.94 9.02
N PHE A 179 -5.31 -3.45 8.56
CA PHE A 179 -4.65 -3.91 7.35
C PHE A 179 -3.36 -4.68 7.65
N PHE A 180 -3.30 -5.88 7.12
CA PHE A 180 -2.11 -6.75 7.13
C PHE A 180 -1.53 -6.78 5.72
N ASP A 181 -0.42 -6.08 5.48
CA ASP A 181 0.32 -6.21 4.22
C ASP A 181 1.26 -7.42 4.28
N GLU A 182 1.61 -8.00 3.14
CA GLU A 182 2.50 -9.17 3.07
C GLU A 182 2.11 -10.28 4.06
N PHE A 183 0.81 -10.62 4.13
CA PHE A 183 0.29 -11.59 5.09
C PHE A 183 0.96 -12.97 5.01
N ASP A 184 1.53 -13.30 3.85
CA ASP A 184 2.33 -14.51 3.64
C ASP A 184 3.68 -14.49 4.38
N SER A 185 4.20 -13.32 4.77
CA SER A 185 5.46 -13.23 5.50
C SER A 185 5.39 -13.88 6.88
N ILE A 186 4.22 -13.86 7.52
CA ILE A 186 3.98 -14.50 8.82
C ILE A 186 4.14 -16.03 8.73
N GLY A 187 3.91 -16.61 7.54
CA GLY A 187 4.02 -18.07 7.31
C GLY A 187 5.35 -18.52 6.73
N LYS A 188 6.20 -17.59 6.28
CA LYS A 188 7.39 -17.86 5.46
C LYS A 188 8.70 -18.02 6.22
N GLU A 189 8.79 -17.68 7.50
CA GLU A 189 10.09 -17.72 8.20
C GLU A 189 10.63 -19.16 8.33
N ARG A 190 11.46 -19.41 7.41
CA ARG A 190 12.79 -20.05 7.27
C ARG A 190 12.94 -21.45 7.83
N GLY A 191 13.18 -22.32 6.94
CA GLY A 191 14.07 -23.45 6.68
C GLY A 191 14.62 -24.34 7.80
N ASP A 192 14.46 -24.03 9.07
CA ASP A 192 14.88 -24.88 10.15
C ASP A 192 13.73 -25.69 10.72
N THR A 193 13.89 -27.01 10.68
CA THR A 193 12.85 -28.00 11.02
C THR A 193 12.33 -27.90 12.46
N HIS A 194 13.03 -27.24 13.36
CA HIS A 194 12.62 -27.01 14.75
C HIS A 194 11.77 -25.73 14.94
N GLU A 195 11.96 -24.69 14.14
CA GLU A 195 11.19 -23.43 14.20
C GLU A 195 9.81 -23.53 13.54
N THR A 196 9.60 -24.49 12.64
CA THR A 196 8.34 -24.68 11.90
C THR A 196 7.11 -24.85 12.81
N GLY A 197 7.29 -25.44 13.99
CA GLY A 197 6.21 -25.65 14.96
C GLY A 197 5.79 -24.36 15.67
N GLU A 198 6.71 -23.47 15.96
CA GLU A 198 6.48 -22.22 16.69
C GLU A 198 5.78 -21.20 15.81
N ILE A 199 6.22 -21.06 14.57
CA ILE A 199 5.61 -20.16 13.57
C ILE A 199 4.15 -20.57 13.30
N LYS A 200 3.87 -21.86 13.15
CA LYS A 200 2.50 -22.38 13.00
C LYS A 200 1.60 -22.01 14.19
N ARG A 201 2.14 -21.96 15.40
CA ARG A 201 1.41 -21.55 16.60
C ARG A 201 1.09 -20.06 16.58
N VAL A 202 2.04 -19.20 16.16
CA VAL A 202 1.81 -17.75 16.01
C VAL A 202 0.74 -17.49 14.95
N VAL A 203 0.85 -18.12 13.77
CA VAL A 203 -0.15 -18.00 12.70
C VAL A 203 -1.53 -18.47 13.20
N SER A 204 -1.59 -19.61 13.90
CA SER A 204 -2.85 -20.13 14.44
C SER A 204 -3.45 -19.17 15.48
N PHE A 205 -2.62 -18.60 16.34
CA PHE A 205 -3.06 -17.60 17.32
C PHE A 205 -3.56 -16.33 16.65
N LEU A 206 -2.82 -15.79 15.66
CA LEU A 206 -3.24 -14.63 14.87
C LEU A 206 -4.60 -14.87 14.22
N LEU A 207 -4.77 -16.01 13.56
CA LEU A 207 -6.02 -16.36 12.88
C LEU A 207 -7.18 -16.49 13.87
N MET A 208 -6.94 -17.06 15.05
CA MET A 208 -7.93 -17.12 16.12
C MET A 208 -8.33 -15.71 16.58
N GLN A 209 -7.39 -14.80 16.74
CA GLN A 209 -7.67 -13.42 17.11
C GLN A 209 -8.49 -12.69 16.03
N ILE A 210 -8.16 -12.89 14.74
CA ILE A 210 -8.93 -12.36 13.61
C ILE A 210 -10.38 -12.90 13.63
N ASP A 211 -10.56 -14.16 13.96
CA ASP A 211 -11.91 -14.77 14.03
C ASP A 211 -12.77 -14.17 15.15
N GLN A 212 -12.15 -13.73 16.23
CA GLN A 212 -12.82 -13.14 17.39
C GLN A 212 -13.06 -11.62 17.26
N LEU A 213 -12.63 -10.98 16.16
CA LEU A 213 -12.88 -9.56 15.95
C LEU A 213 -14.37 -9.32 15.69
N PRO A 214 -14.92 -8.26 16.29
CA PRO A 214 -16.29 -7.84 16.00
C PRO A 214 -16.40 -7.28 14.58
N SER A 215 -17.60 -7.34 14.01
CA SER A 215 -17.86 -6.97 12.62
C SER A 215 -17.62 -5.48 12.30
N TYR A 216 -17.53 -4.62 13.30
CA TYR A 216 -17.16 -3.22 13.10
C TYR A 216 -15.65 -3.00 12.90
N VAL A 217 -14.81 -4.02 13.14
CA VAL A 217 -13.39 -4.02 12.78
C VAL A 217 -13.24 -4.73 11.44
N LEU A 218 -13.06 -3.96 10.39
CA LEU A 218 -12.85 -4.51 9.04
C LEU A 218 -11.39 -4.93 8.88
N THR A 219 -11.15 -6.23 8.84
CA THR A 219 -9.82 -6.80 8.64
C THR A 219 -9.57 -7.06 7.16
N ILE A 220 -8.51 -6.46 6.62
CA ILE A 220 -8.08 -6.66 5.23
C ILE A 220 -6.65 -7.20 5.26
N ALA A 221 -6.44 -8.38 4.69
CA ALA A 221 -5.12 -8.97 4.51
C ALA A 221 -4.72 -8.93 3.03
N ALA A 222 -3.48 -8.57 2.73
CA ALA A 222 -2.93 -8.59 1.38
C ALA A 222 -1.77 -9.58 1.29
N THR A 223 -1.71 -10.35 0.21
CA THR A 223 -0.62 -11.28 -0.08
C THR A 223 -0.17 -11.18 -1.52
N ASN A 224 1.15 -11.31 -1.72
CA ASN A 224 1.74 -11.44 -3.04
C ASN A 224 1.82 -12.91 -3.49
N HIS A 225 1.73 -13.86 -2.54
CA HIS A 225 1.93 -15.27 -2.74
C HIS A 225 0.73 -16.07 -2.21
N ALA A 226 -0.36 -16.00 -2.95
CA ALA A 226 -1.61 -16.69 -2.61
C ALA A 226 -1.44 -18.21 -2.49
N GLU A 227 -0.52 -18.78 -3.27
CA GLU A 227 -0.18 -20.21 -3.29
C GLU A 227 0.50 -20.70 -2.00
N LEU A 228 1.08 -19.79 -1.22
CA LEU A 228 1.74 -20.12 0.05
C LEU A 228 0.77 -20.14 1.24
N LEU A 229 -0.43 -19.61 1.07
CA LEU A 229 -1.43 -19.60 2.13
C LEU A 229 -2.10 -20.95 2.29
N ASP A 230 -2.13 -21.47 3.51
CA ASP A 230 -2.86 -22.69 3.86
C ASP A 230 -4.37 -22.54 3.60
N ARG A 231 -5.03 -23.64 3.25
CA ARG A 231 -6.50 -23.70 3.08
C ARG A 231 -7.25 -23.23 4.32
N ALA A 232 -6.70 -23.43 5.51
CA ALA A 232 -7.28 -22.95 6.76
C ALA A 232 -7.35 -21.42 6.82
N VAL A 233 -6.35 -20.73 6.29
CA VAL A 233 -6.30 -19.26 6.15
C VAL A 233 -7.40 -18.81 5.18
N TRP A 234 -7.44 -19.41 3.99
CA TRP A 234 -8.41 -19.08 2.96
C TRP A 234 -9.87 -19.14 3.44
N ARG A 235 -10.22 -20.15 4.26
CA ARG A 235 -11.59 -20.35 4.75
C ARG A 235 -12.06 -19.29 5.73
N ARG A 236 -11.15 -18.57 6.38
CA ARG A 236 -11.47 -17.55 7.37
C ARG A 236 -11.86 -16.20 6.75
N PHE A 237 -11.44 -15.95 5.51
CA PHE A 237 -11.80 -14.73 4.81
C PHE A 237 -13.09 -14.89 4.03
N GLN A 238 -14.06 -14.02 4.34
CA GLN A 238 -15.40 -14.04 3.76
C GLN A 238 -15.41 -13.52 2.31
N LEU A 239 -14.58 -12.53 2.04
CA LEU A 239 -14.40 -11.93 0.72
C LEU A 239 -12.95 -12.13 0.27
N ARG A 240 -12.78 -12.59 -0.98
CA ARG A 240 -11.48 -12.84 -1.58
C ARG A 240 -11.42 -12.17 -2.94
N LEU A 241 -10.48 -11.24 -3.10
CA LEU A 241 -10.34 -10.45 -4.31
C LEU A 241 -8.97 -10.67 -4.93
N ALA A 242 -8.97 -10.97 -6.23
CA ALA A 242 -7.75 -11.08 -6.99
C ALA A 242 -7.39 -9.74 -7.65
N PHE A 243 -6.12 -9.37 -7.55
CA PHE A 243 -5.51 -8.21 -8.18
C PHE A 243 -4.47 -8.70 -9.20
N PRO A 244 -4.90 -9.17 -10.38
CA PRO A 244 -3.99 -9.66 -11.40
C PRO A 244 -3.09 -8.54 -11.94
N ALA A 245 -2.05 -8.91 -12.69
CA ALA A 245 -1.29 -7.94 -13.46
C ALA A 245 -2.23 -7.19 -14.43
N PRO A 246 -2.10 -5.86 -14.51
CA PRO A 246 -3.01 -5.05 -15.31
C PRO A 246 -2.85 -5.33 -16.81
N GLN A 247 -3.96 -5.26 -17.51
CA GLN A 247 -3.97 -5.34 -18.97
C GLN A 247 -3.59 -3.98 -19.59
N LYS A 248 -3.23 -3.98 -20.86
CA LYS A 248 -2.83 -2.74 -21.59
C LYS A 248 -3.88 -1.64 -21.52
N ASN A 249 -5.16 -1.99 -21.64
CA ASN A 249 -6.26 -1.03 -21.54
C ASN A 249 -6.39 -0.42 -20.13
N GLU A 250 -6.08 -1.19 -19.09
CA GLU A 250 -6.06 -0.72 -17.69
C GLU A 250 -4.86 0.19 -17.43
N ILE A 251 -3.68 -0.17 -17.97
CA ILE A 251 -2.49 0.71 -17.95
C ILE A 251 -2.77 2.02 -18.70
N ALA A 252 -3.40 1.95 -19.88
CA ALA A 252 -3.76 3.16 -20.63
C ALA A 252 -4.76 4.04 -19.87
N ALA A 253 -5.73 3.46 -19.17
CA ALA A 253 -6.66 4.18 -18.30
C ALA A 253 -5.93 4.83 -17.10
N PHE A 254 -4.98 4.13 -16.50
CA PHE A 254 -4.17 4.64 -15.40
C PHE A 254 -3.25 5.79 -15.84
N LEU A 255 -2.56 5.62 -16.98
CA LEU A 255 -1.75 6.67 -17.58
C LEU A 255 -2.57 7.93 -17.89
N ARG A 256 -3.80 7.76 -18.44
CA ARG A 256 -4.70 8.89 -18.73
C ARG A 256 -4.99 9.69 -17.47
N LYS A 257 -5.34 9.04 -16.36
CA LYS A 257 -5.58 9.71 -15.06
C LYS A 257 -4.35 10.49 -14.58
N ILE A 258 -3.16 9.91 -14.70
CA ILE A 258 -1.93 10.58 -14.29
C ILE A 258 -1.64 11.78 -15.20
N ILE A 259 -1.72 11.60 -16.52
CA ILE A 259 -1.42 12.64 -17.50
C ILE A 259 -2.44 13.80 -17.42
N GLU A 260 -3.69 13.51 -17.10
CA GLU A 260 -4.73 14.55 -16.90
C GLU A 260 -4.38 15.52 -15.77
N SER A 261 -3.62 15.09 -14.77
CA SER A 261 -3.13 15.95 -13.68
C SER A 261 -1.92 16.82 -14.05
N TRP A 262 -1.32 16.62 -15.23
CA TRP A 262 -0.15 17.37 -15.65
C TRP A 262 -0.54 18.72 -16.26
N LEU A 263 0.24 19.77 -15.94
CA LEU A 263 0.03 21.11 -16.50
C LEU A 263 0.25 21.11 -18.02
N GLU A 264 1.35 20.48 -18.44
CA GLU A 264 1.69 20.29 -19.84
C GLU A 264 1.39 18.85 -20.24
N LYS A 265 0.58 18.70 -21.27
CA LYS A 265 0.13 17.39 -21.74
C LYS A 265 0.99 16.92 -22.90
N PRO A 266 1.48 15.65 -22.87
CA PRO A 266 2.23 15.11 -23.99
C PRO A 266 1.32 14.92 -25.21
N LYS A 267 1.92 14.98 -26.40
CA LYS A 267 1.24 14.69 -27.67
C LYS A 267 0.99 13.18 -27.85
N ILE A 268 1.85 12.34 -27.22
CA ILE A 268 1.67 10.89 -27.25
C ILE A 268 0.42 10.47 -26.50
N SER A 269 -0.40 9.63 -27.11
CA SER A 269 -1.60 9.12 -26.46
C SER A 269 -1.25 8.12 -25.34
N ALA A 270 -2.11 8.07 -24.29
CA ALA A 270 -1.95 7.11 -23.20
C ALA A 270 -1.99 5.64 -23.69
N VAL A 271 -2.74 5.36 -24.76
CA VAL A 271 -2.81 4.04 -25.38
C VAL A 271 -1.47 3.68 -26.04
N THR A 272 -0.93 4.60 -26.86
CA THR A 272 0.37 4.40 -27.52
C THR A 272 1.50 4.26 -26.49
N LEU A 273 1.42 5.01 -25.41
CA LEU A 273 2.40 4.94 -24.32
C LEU A 273 2.33 3.57 -23.61
N ALA A 274 1.10 3.08 -23.29
CA ALA A 274 0.89 1.77 -22.71
C ALA A 274 1.42 0.63 -23.61
N ASP A 275 1.25 0.75 -24.92
CA ASP A 275 1.78 -0.23 -25.86
C ASP A 275 3.32 -0.30 -25.88
N ARG A 276 3.98 0.85 -25.75
CA ARG A 276 5.45 0.93 -25.70
C ARG A 276 6.03 0.46 -24.39
N LEU A 277 5.34 0.72 -23.27
CA LEU A 277 5.76 0.28 -21.95
C LEU A 277 5.63 -1.23 -21.76
N GLY A 278 4.67 -1.85 -22.44
CA GLY A 278 4.43 -3.29 -22.35
C GLY A 278 3.77 -3.75 -21.07
N ALA A 279 4.13 -4.95 -20.58
CA ALA A 279 3.56 -5.51 -19.35
C ALA A 279 4.24 -4.88 -18.13
N MET A 280 3.50 -4.07 -17.38
CA MET A 280 3.95 -3.36 -16.19
C MET A 280 2.87 -3.40 -15.10
N SER A 281 3.31 -3.31 -13.85
CA SER A 281 2.42 -3.05 -12.72
C SER A 281 2.00 -1.57 -12.66
N TYR A 282 0.97 -1.25 -11.89
CA TYR A 282 0.60 0.15 -11.64
C TYR A 282 1.70 0.93 -10.91
N ALA A 283 2.45 0.27 -10.02
CA ALA A 283 3.58 0.91 -9.32
C ALA A 283 4.67 1.31 -10.32
N GLU A 284 5.12 0.40 -11.17
CA GLU A 284 6.12 0.68 -12.20
C GLU A 284 5.66 1.76 -13.18
N THR A 285 4.38 1.73 -13.60
CA THR A 285 3.80 2.77 -14.45
C THR A 285 3.82 4.14 -13.76
N ARG A 286 3.52 4.19 -12.46
CA ARG A 286 3.60 5.41 -11.67
C ARG A 286 5.02 5.93 -11.56
N ASP A 287 5.99 5.05 -11.29
CA ASP A 287 7.41 5.40 -11.19
C ASP A 287 7.94 5.96 -12.51
N PHE A 288 7.57 5.35 -13.64
CA PHE A 288 7.88 5.88 -14.96
C PHE A 288 7.34 7.32 -15.12
N CYS A 289 6.06 7.53 -14.84
CA CYS A 289 5.43 8.85 -14.93
C CYS A 289 6.10 9.89 -14.01
N GLN A 290 6.47 9.48 -12.79
CA GLN A 290 7.17 10.35 -11.84
C GLN A 290 8.58 10.71 -12.35
N ASN A 291 9.29 9.78 -12.97
CA ASN A 291 10.62 10.05 -13.55
C ASN A 291 10.51 11.03 -14.71
N VAL A 292 9.54 10.86 -15.62
CA VAL A 292 9.23 11.82 -16.68
C VAL A 292 8.98 13.20 -16.09
N ARG A 293 8.13 13.31 -15.06
CA ARG A 293 7.81 14.60 -14.43
C ARG A 293 9.01 15.24 -13.77
N ARG A 294 9.80 14.48 -13.01
CA ARG A 294 11.02 14.99 -12.36
C ARG A 294 11.98 15.59 -13.39
N ARG A 295 12.25 14.88 -14.49
CA ARG A 295 13.17 15.37 -15.55
C ARG A 295 12.61 16.59 -16.25
N HIS A 296 11.34 16.59 -16.59
CA HIS A 296 10.68 17.73 -17.23
C HIS A 296 10.75 18.99 -16.33
N ILE A 297 10.45 18.86 -15.04
CA ILE A 297 10.53 19.96 -14.07
C ILE A 297 11.96 20.48 -13.92
N LEU A 298 12.95 19.59 -13.84
CA LEU A 298 14.36 19.96 -13.75
C LEU A 298 14.88 20.61 -15.04
N GLY A 299 14.25 20.37 -16.18
CA GLY A 299 14.53 21.04 -17.45
C GLY A 299 13.98 22.47 -17.55
N LEU A 300 13.36 23.00 -16.46
CA LEU A 300 12.87 24.39 -16.34
C LEU A 300 11.97 24.86 -17.50
N GLY A 301 11.29 23.92 -18.18
CA GLY A 301 10.42 24.22 -19.33
C GLY A 301 11.17 24.38 -20.66
N GLU A 302 12.48 24.20 -20.70
CA GLU A 302 13.27 24.25 -21.95
C GLU A 302 13.21 22.93 -22.72
N ILE A 303 12.82 21.83 -22.06
CA ILE A 303 12.79 20.49 -22.64
C ILE A 303 11.32 20.07 -22.89
N ASP A 304 10.98 19.77 -24.15
CA ASP A 304 9.67 19.24 -24.54
C ASP A 304 9.39 17.94 -23.79
N ILE A 305 8.21 17.84 -23.20
CA ILE A 305 7.77 16.66 -22.43
C ILE A 305 7.75 15.37 -23.28
N ASP A 306 7.47 15.45 -24.57
CA ASP A 306 7.50 14.31 -25.49
C ASP A 306 8.94 13.79 -25.71
N PHE A 307 9.93 14.69 -25.72
CA PHE A 307 11.34 14.30 -25.76
C PHE A 307 11.76 13.59 -24.47
N VAL A 308 11.32 14.09 -23.31
CA VAL A 308 11.59 13.45 -22.01
C VAL A 308 10.97 12.06 -21.96
N ILE A 309 9.72 11.91 -22.41
CA ILE A 309 9.04 10.61 -22.47
C ILE A 309 9.80 9.62 -23.33
N LYS A 310 10.27 10.05 -24.53
CA LYS A 310 11.04 9.19 -25.43
C LYS A 310 12.34 8.73 -24.76
N THR A 311 13.06 9.63 -24.15
CA THR A 311 14.32 9.33 -23.46
C THR A 311 14.09 8.37 -22.28
N GLU A 312 13.02 8.58 -21.50
CA GLU A 312 12.70 7.66 -20.40
C GLU A 312 12.25 6.28 -20.89
N LEU A 313 11.52 6.19 -22.01
CA LEU A 313 11.17 4.92 -22.63
C LEU A 313 12.41 4.12 -23.03
N ASP A 314 13.39 4.76 -23.66
CA ASP A 314 14.63 4.12 -24.08
C ASP A 314 15.41 3.57 -22.87
N LEU A 315 15.49 4.37 -21.81
CA LEU A 315 16.14 3.96 -20.56
C LEU A 315 15.35 2.86 -19.82
N TRP A 316 14.03 2.90 -19.89
CA TRP A 316 13.17 1.90 -19.24
C TRP A 316 13.35 0.53 -19.87
N VAL A 317 13.34 0.46 -21.21
CA VAL A 317 13.60 -0.78 -21.94
C VAL A 317 14.93 -1.42 -21.55
N THR A 318 15.97 -0.60 -21.35
CA THR A 318 17.29 -1.07 -20.93
C THR A 318 17.31 -1.58 -19.48
N ARG A 319 16.53 -0.96 -18.57
CA ARG A 319 16.45 -1.36 -17.16
C ARG A 319 15.63 -2.63 -16.93
N VAL A 320 14.53 -2.80 -17.67
CA VAL A 320 13.56 -3.90 -17.48
C VAL A 320 13.97 -5.17 -18.22
N LYS A 321 14.82 -5.05 -19.25
CA LYS A 321 15.47 -6.19 -19.91
C LYS A 321 16.97 -6.12 -19.60
N PRO A 322 17.42 -6.61 -18.42
CA PRO A 322 18.83 -6.90 -18.27
C PRO A 322 19.18 -7.87 -19.39
N GLU A 323 20.23 -7.56 -20.17
CA GLU A 323 20.74 -8.45 -21.18
C GLU A 323 20.93 -9.83 -20.56
N VAL A 324 20.18 -10.82 -21.06
CA VAL A 324 20.43 -12.22 -20.75
C VAL A 324 21.82 -12.49 -21.28
N THR A 325 22.81 -12.40 -20.43
CA THR A 325 24.21 -12.67 -20.76
C THR A 325 24.24 -14.07 -21.38
N ASN A 326 25.01 -14.23 -22.44
CA ASN A 326 25.13 -15.48 -23.20
C ASN A 326 25.51 -16.72 -22.35
N ALA A 327 25.81 -16.56 -21.08
CA ALA A 327 26.02 -17.61 -20.08
C ALA A 327 24.73 -18.42 -19.80
N ASP A 328 23.54 -17.79 -19.74
CA ASP A 328 22.28 -18.48 -19.47
C ASP A 328 21.74 -19.26 -20.70
N ARG A 329 22.18 -18.90 -21.90
CA ARG A 329 21.85 -19.66 -23.13
C ARG A 329 22.62 -20.97 -23.22
N SER A 330 23.81 -21.06 -22.66
CA SER A 330 24.64 -22.30 -22.69
C SER A 330 24.12 -23.35 -21.70
N GLU A 331 23.50 -22.97 -20.59
CA GLU A 331 22.93 -23.93 -19.64
C GLU A 331 21.57 -24.50 -20.09
N GLN A 332 20.75 -23.71 -20.79
CA GLN A 332 19.48 -24.23 -21.34
C GLN A 332 19.68 -25.16 -22.53
N THR A 333 20.72 -24.96 -23.34
CA THR A 333 21.06 -25.88 -24.45
C THR A 333 21.68 -27.18 -23.96
N THR A 334 22.43 -27.18 -22.87
CA THR A 334 23.01 -28.41 -22.29
C THR A 334 21.98 -29.25 -21.53
N SER A 335 20.95 -28.63 -20.96
CA SER A 335 19.86 -29.32 -20.25
C SER A 335 18.87 -30.01 -21.22
N SER A 336 18.59 -29.41 -22.39
CA SER A 336 17.73 -30.00 -23.41
C SER A 336 18.43 -31.15 -24.15
N ALA A 337 19.75 -31.08 -24.39
CA ALA A 337 20.53 -32.15 -25.01
C ALA A 337 20.70 -33.39 -24.09
N LYS A 338 20.69 -33.22 -22.78
CA LYS A 338 20.70 -34.32 -21.79
C LYS A 338 19.36 -35.06 -21.70
N ARG A 339 18.22 -34.36 -21.90
CA ARG A 339 16.88 -34.99 -21.89
C ARG A 339 16.60 -35.85 -23.14
N GLN A 340 17.17 -35.52 -24.30
CA GLN A 340 16.98 -36.30 -25.51
C GLN A 340 17.86 -37.59 -25.57
N ARG A 341 18.94 -37.67 -24.80
CA ARG A 341 19.80 -38.89 -24.75
C ARG A 341 19.30 -39.96 -23.80
N THR A 342 18.39 -39.67 -22.90
CA THR A 342 17.83 -40.67 -21.96
C THR A 342 16.59 -41.39 -22.47
N THR A 343 15.95 -40.90 -23.54
CA THR A 343 14.74 -41.54 -24.12
C THR A 343 15.02 -42.59 -25.18
N THR A 344 16.27 -42.75 -25.66
CA THR A 344 16.58 -43.66 -26.77
C THR A 344 17.21 -45.00 -26.33
N LYS A 345 17.27 -45.30 -25.02
CA LYS A 345 17.97 -46.53 -24.54
C LYS A 345 17.08 -47.62 -23.96
N ASN A 346 15.74 -47.56 -24.08
CA ASN A 346 14.83 -48.58 -23.53
C ASN A 346 13.81 -49.09 -24.56
N ILE A 347 14.30 -49.57 -25.73
CA ILE A 347 13.50 -50.45 -26.57
C ILE A 347 14.24 -51.80 -26.58
N ARG A 348 13.93 -52.71 -25.65
CA ARG A 348 14.24 -54.11 -25.72
C ARG A 348 13.02 -54.85 -26.26
N THR A 349 13.19 -55.47 -27.38
CA THR A 349 12.29 -56.41 -28.04
C THR A 349 11.91 -57.59 -27.14
N PRO A 350 10.66 -58.05 -27.14
CA PRO A 350 10.30 -59.28 -26.44
C PRO A 350 10.66 -60.50 -27.24
N LYS A 351 11.38 -61.44 -26.61
CA LYS A 351 11.58 -62.81 -27.11
C LYS A 351 10.32 -63.63 -26.89
N ASN A 352 9.83 -64.23 -27.94
CA ASN A 352 8.83 -65.31 -27.93
C ASN A 352 9.32 -66.54 -27.16
N PRO A 353 8.49 -67.25 -26.38
CA PRO A 353 8.75 -68.60 -25.95
C PRO A 353 8.03 -69.59 -26.86
N THR A 354 8.80 -70.46 -27.47
CA THR A 354 8.31 -71.66 -28.16
C THR A 354 8.24 -72.83 -27.18
N LYS A 355 7.10 -73.49 -27.17
CA LYS A 355 6.76 -74.87 -26.85
C LYS A 355 7.79 -75.77 -26.13
N ALA A 356 7.41 -76.35 -25.06
CA ALA A 356 7.16 -77.75 -24.79
C ALA A 356 6.45 -77.91 -23.45
#